data_8fa8a198989c283e8e48b4cc562e70da
#
_entry.id   8fa8a198989c283e8e48b4cc562e70da
#
_cell.length_a   1.000
_cell.length_b   1.000
_cell.length_c   1.000
_cell.angle_alpha   90.00
_cell.angle_beta   90.00
_cell.angle_gamma   90.00
#
_symmetry.space_group_name_H-M   'P 1'
#
loop_
_entity.id
_entity.type
_entity.pdbx_description
1 polymer ?
#
loop_
_entity_poly.entity_id
_entity_poly.type
_entity_poly.pdbx_seq_one_letter_code
_entity_poly.pdbx_strand_id
1 'polypeptide(L)'
;MKLYLDPIVGLGLDGVSAEDIRGEQHKLADFLDSFETRGQGFPRLPKAKAALLEVKHLAEKMKGKFENIVVLGIGGSSLGITCVRDALLGPYYNFHASPGLFVLDNLDLVEEVEKVIDLDKSLFIVISKSGRTPETMGQYFYFRDKVSKENFVFITDPEGGELRAIGEKNEIPMLDIPQNVGGRFSVLTAVGLFPAALLGIDVEALLDGAGEMASSFYQTDFDLNLPFQLAAAQYLLEWKHGISMTVMMPYSTRLWTLADWYRQLLAESIGKDGKGITPIRALGVTDQHSQLQLYNEGPTDKLFTLIEVENEKSSRIPKVENEAMSYLSGVSFHELMNVEKKATEQALAQYKKPVANIVIPEVNARELGKLFMFFEASIAFLGEFYNIDAFNQPGVELSKNLTKEFLTKS
;
A
#
# COMPACT_ATOMS: atom_id res chain seq x y z
N MET A 1 -3.97 12.95 9.99
CA MET A 1 -4.65 12.68 8.70
C MET A 1 -6.06 13.26 8.73
N LYS A 2 -6.52 13.88 7.65
CA LYS A 2 -7.89 14.38 7.45
C LYS A 2 -8.42 13.87 6.12
N LEU A 3 -9.73 13.65 6.02
CA LEU A 3 -10.44 13.26 4.80
C LEU A 3 -11.46 14.35 4.47
N TYR A 4 -11.46 14.83 3.22
CA TYR A 4 -12.42 15.79 2.71
C TYR A 4 -13.16 15.19 1.52
N LEU A 5 -14.47 15.11 1.61
CA LEU A 5 -15.37 14.62 0.58
C LEU A 5 -16.25 15.72 -0.03
N ASP A 6 -16.10 16.98 0.44
CA ASP A 6 -16.84 18.13 -0.09
C ASP A 6 -16.73 18.30 -1.61
N PRO A 7 -15.55 18.04 -2.23
CA PRO A 7 -15.44 18.11 -3.68
C PRO A 7 -16.27 17.06 -4.44
N ILE A 8 -16.65 15.96 -3.79
CA ILE A 8 -17.60 14.98 -4.34
C ILE A 8 -19.02 15.57 -4.33
N VAL A 9 -19.37 16.21 -3.24
CA VAL A 9 -20.70 16.75 -2.97
C VAL A 9 -20.97 18.00 -3.79
N GLY A 10 -19.97 18.87 -3.99
CA GLY A 10 -20.09 20.14 -4.72
C GLY A 10 -20.28 20.03 -6.23
N LEU A 11 -20.27 18.82 -6.81
CA LEU A 11 -20.26 18.60 -8.26
C LEU A 11 -21.63 18.66 -8.91
N GLY A 12 -22.72 18.78 -8.15
CA GLY A 12 -24.06 18.70 -8.70
C GLY A 12 -24.33 17.37 -9.44
N LEU A 13 -23.67 16.30 -9.01
CA LEU A 13 -24.03 14.95 -9.41
C LEU A 13 -25.33 14.61 -8.68
N ASP A 14 -26.42 14.49 -9.45
CA ASP A 14 -27.71 14.10 -8.89
C ASP A 14 -27.56 12.78 -8.13
N GLY A 15 -27.78 12.81 -6.82
CA GLY A 15 -27.86 11.62 -5.98
C GLY A 15 -26.59 11.16 -5.26
N VAL A 16 -25.51 11.96 -5.19
CA VAL A 16 -24.41 11.79 -4.22
C VAL A 16 -24.16 13.11 -3.52
N SER A 17 -24.83 13.31 -2.40
CA SER A 17 -24.65 14.45 -1.50
C SER A 17 -23.95 14.00 -0.20
N ALA A 18 -23.55 14.95 0.63
CA ALA A 18 -23.09 14.64 2.00
C ALA A 18 -24.15 13.87 2.80
N GLU A 19 -25.43 14.18 2.56
CA GLU A 19 -26.58 13.51 3.19
C GLU A 19 -26.71 12.06 2.68
N ASP A 20 -26.49 11.79 1.39
CA ASP A 20 -26.48 10.43 0.86
C ASP A 20 -25.38 9.58 1.50
N ILE A 21 -24.14 10.12 1.58
CA ILE A 21 -23.02 9.41 2.21
C ILE A 21 -23.32 9.17 3.69
N ARG A 22 -23.82 10.19 4.40
CA ARG A 22 -24.23 10.08 5.80
C ARG A 22 -25.43 9.13 5.96
N GLY A 23 -26.33 9.08 5.01
CA GLY A 23 -27.47 8.17 4.99
C GLY A 23 -27.09 6.71 5.13
N GLU A 24 -25.89 6.32 4.66
CA GLU A 24 -25.36 4.97 4.79
C GLU A 24 -24.94 4.59 6.24
N GLN A 25 -24.88 5.54 7.17
CA GLN A 25 -24.45 5.31 8.56
C GLN A 25 -25.25 4.21 9.27
N HIS A 26 -26.50 3.97 8.88
CA HIS A 26 -27.35 2.94 9.47
C HIS A 26 -26.79 1.52 9.26
N LYS A 27 -25.90 1.31 8.27
CA LYS A 27 -25.24 0.02 7.99
C LYS A 27 -23.99 -0.20 8.84
N LEU A 28 -23.44 0.85 9.46
CA LEU A 28 -22.10 0.81 10.05
C LEU A 28 -21.98 -0.25 11.16
N ALA A 29 -22.96 -0.33 12.05
CA ALA A 29 -22.95 -1.32 13.14
C ALA A 29 -23.01 -2.76 12.57
N ASP A 30 -23.93 -3.01 11.63
CA ASP A 30 -24.08 -4.33 11.00
C ASP A 30 -22.82 -4.75 10.24
N PHE A 31 -22.15 -3.81 9.59
CA PHE A 31 -20.90 -4.08 8.86
C PHE A 31 -19.73 -4.40 9.82
N LEU A 32 -19.66 -3.73 10.97
CA LEU A 32 -18.66 -4.06 12.00
C LEU A 32 -18.91 -5.45 12.59
N ASP A 33 -20.16 -5.81 12.87
CA ASP A 33 -20.54 -7.12 13.38
C ASP A 33 -20.24 -8.21 12.32
N SER A 34 -20.56 -7.98 11.06
CA SER A 34 -20.20 -8.86 9.94
C SER A 34 -18.69 -9.05 9.84
N PHE A 35 -17.92 -7.96 9.90
CA PHE A 35 -16.46 -8.02 9.87
C PHE A 35 -15.88 -8.87 11.01
N GLU A 36 -16.39 -8.71 12.24
CA GLU A 36 -15.95 -9.52 13.40
C GLU A 36 -16.18 -11.02 13.16
N THR A 37 -17.31 -11.38 12.56
CA THR A 37 -17.62 -12.79 12.25
C THR A 37 -16.68 -13.39 11.20
N ARG A 38 -16.07 -12.57 10.32
CA ARG A 38 -15.06 -13.00 9.35
C ARG A 38 -13.70 -13.32 9.98
N GLY A 39 -13.48 -12.93 11.24
CA GLY A 39 -12.28 -13.27 12.00
C GLY A 39 -10.98 -12.67 11.47
N GLN A 40 -11.03 -11.58 10.70
CA GLN A 40 -9.83 -10.95 10.12
C GLN A 40 -8.97 -10.27 11.19
N GLY A 41 -7.65 -10.49 11.11
CA GLY A 41 -6.69 -10.07 12.13
C GLY A 41 -6.04 -8.70 11.91
N PHE A 42 -6.10 -8.14 10.70
CA PHE A 42 -5.31 -6.96 10.35
C PHE A 42 -5.54 -5.74 11.26
N PRO A 43 -6.77 -5.40 11.74
CA PRO A 43 -6.94 -4.24 12.60
C PRO A 43 -6.36 -4.42 14.01
N ARG A 44 -6.03 -5.67 14.38
CA ARG A 44 -5.45 -6.01 15.69
C ARG A 44 -3.94 -6.07 15.68
N LEU A 45 -3.29 -6.01 14.51
CA LEU A 45 -1.83 -6.05 14.35
C LEU A 45 -1.10 -4.99 15.20
N PRO A 46 -1.60 -3.75 15.35
CA PRO A 46 -0.96 -2.77 16.22
C PRO A 46 -0.85 -3.20 17.70
N LYS A 47 -1.67 -4.15 18.14
CA LYS A 47 -1.66 -4.69 19.51
C LYS A 47 -0.85 -5.98 19.65
N ALA A 48 -0.28 -6.51 18.58
CA ALA A 48 0.46 -7.78 18.55
C ALA A 48 1.91 -7.62 19.06
N LYS A 49 2.07 -7.24 20.34
CA LYS A 49 3.37 -6.92 20.95
C LYS A 49 4.38 -8.06 20.88
N ALA A 50 3.94 -9.32 21.03
CA ALA A 50 4.83 -10.48 20.97
C ALA A 50 5.48 -10.61 19.59
N ALA A 51 4.69 -10.53 18.51
CA ALA A 51 5.18 -10.58 17.14
C ALA A 51 6.16 -9.42 16.82
N LEU A 52 5.88 -8.22 17.32
CA LEU A 52 6.79 -7.08 17.18
C LEU A 52 8.11 -7.33 17.90
N LEU A 53 8.10 -7.92 19.09
CA LEU A 53 9.33 -8.25 19.83
C LEU A 53 10.17 -9.29 19.09
N GLU A 54 9.55 -10.30 18.48
CA GLU A 54 10.25 -11.31 17.67
C GLU A 54 10.91 -10.67 16.45
N VAL A 55 10.18 -9.80 15.74
CA VAL A 55 10.70 -9.01 14.61
C VAL A 55 11.91 -8.19 15.04
N LYS A 56 11.80 -7.40 16.11
CA LYS A 56 12.88 -6.55 16.61
C LYS A 56 14.09 -7.37 17.07
N HIS A 57 13.85 -8.48 17.75
CA HIS A 57 14.93 -9.35 18.23
C HIS A 57 15.71 -9.98 17.07
N LEU A 58 15.01 -10.47 16.04
CA LEU A 58 15.68 -11.04 14.88
C LEU A 58 16.40 -9.95 14.07
N ALA A 59 15.78 -8.78 13.90
CA ALA A 59 16.41 -7.64 13.20
C ALA A 59 17.71 -7.21 13.90
N GLU A 60 17.71 -7.10 15.24
CA GLU A 60 18.93 -6.74 16.00
C GLU A 60 20.02 -7.81 15.88
N LYS A 61 19.66 -9.11 15.83
CA LYS A 61 20.62 -10.19 15.56
C LYS A 61 21.29 -10.10 14.18
N MET A 62 20.57 -9.58 13.18
CA MET A 62 21.05 -9.46 11.80
C MET A 62 21.73 -8.13 11.51
N LYS A 63 21.51 -7.13 12.33
CA LYS A 63 22.01 -5.76 12.17
C LYS A 63 23.53 -5.72 11.97
N GLY A 64 23.95 -5.01 10.93
CA GLY A 64 25.36 -4.80 10.60
C GLY A 64 26.09 -6.03 10.03
N LYS A 65 25.41 -7.15 9.82
CA LYS A 65 26.02 -8.35 9.21
C LYS A 65 26.00 -8.34 7.69
N PHE A 66 25.08 -7.58 7.09
CA PHE A 66 24.83 -7.58 5.65
C PHE A 66 24.87 -6.15 5.11
N GLU A 67 25.40 -6.01 3.91
CA GLU A 67 25.44 -4.75 3.17
C GLU A 67 24.16 -4.54 2.33
N ASN A 68 23.47 -5.65 2.02
CA ASN A 68 22.25 -5.64 1.22
C ASN A 68 21.16 -6.51 1.86
N ILE A 69 19.92 -6.10 1.67
CA ILE A 69 18.71 -6.86 1.99
C ILE A 69 18.01 -7.14 0.67
N VAL A 70 17.75 -8.41 0.37
CA VAL A 70 17.07 -8.85 -0.85
C VAL A 70 15.76 -9.52 -0.46
N VAL A 71 14.64 -8.91 -0.79
CA VAL A 71 13.31 -9.49 -0.56
C VAL A 71 12.91 -10.30 -1.79
N LEU A 72 12.69 -11.60 -1.59
CA LEU A 72 12.12 -12.50 -2.58
C LEU A 72 10.63 -12.65 -2.26
N GLY A 73 9.78 -11.95 -3.00
CA GLY A 73 8.35 -11.91 -2.73
C GLY A 73 7.58 -11.12 -3.78
N ILE A 74 6.32 -11.44 -3.99
CA ILE A 74 5.48 -10.81 -5.00
C ILE A 74 4.16 -10.33 -4.40
N GLY A 75 3.57 -9.28 -4.96
CA GLY A 75 2.30 -8.72 -4.53
C GLY A 75 2.34 -8.24 -3.07
N GLY A 76 1.49 -8.79 -2.19
CA GLY A 76 1.46 -8.41 -0.77
C GLY A 76 2.77 -8.67 -0.03
N SER A 77 3.65 -9.52 -0.56
CA SER A 77 4.97 -9.80 0.01
C SER A 77 6.06 -8.79 -0.41
N SER A 78 5.78 -7.91 -1.36
CA SER A 78 6.74 -6.93 -1.91
C SER A 78 6.24 -5.49 -1.82
N LEU A 79 5.00 -5.22 -2.23
CA LEU A 79 4.49 -3.85 -2.40
C LEU A 79 4.50 -3.03 -1.11
N GLY A 80 4.19 -3.67 0.03
CA GLY A 80 4.16 -3.00 1.32
C GLY A 80 5.54 -2.47 1.74
N ILE A 81 6.58 -3.30 1.68
CA ILE A 81 7.93 -2.87 2.06
C ILE A 81 8.55 -1.91 1.04
N THR A 82 8.23 -2.05 -0.24
CA THR A 82 8.61 -1.06 -1.26
C THR A 82 8.03 0.31 -0.91
N CYS A 83 6.74 0.35 -0.54
CA CYS A 83 6.08 1.59 -0.10
C CYS A 83 6.73 2.16 1.17
N VAL A 84 7.01 1.34 2.17
CA VAL A 84 7.65 1.77 3.42
C VAL A 84 9.05 2.38 3.16
N ARG A 85 9.88 1.72 2.33
CA ARG A 85 11.20 2.24 1.95
C ARG A 85 11.07 3.60 1.26
N ASP A 86 10.28 3.68 0.21
CA ASP A 86 10.20 4.89 -0.63
C ASP A 86 9.61 6.07 0.15
N ALA A 87 8.58 5.80 0.96
CA ALA A 87 7.96 6.83 1.79
C ALA A 87 8.90 7.38 2.87
N LEU A 88 9.63 6.52 3.58
CA LEU A 88 10.35 6.93 4.76
C LEU A 88 11.83 7.23 4.51
N LEU A 89 12.45 6.56 3.52
CA LEU A 89 13.86 6.70 3.19
C LEU A 89 14.10 7.37 1.83
N GLY A 90 13.06 7.47 1.01
CA GLY A 90 13.09 8.10 -0.31
C GLY A 90 13.46 7.14 -1.44
N PRO A 91 13.11 7.48 -2.71
CA PRO A 91 13.27 6.60 -3.86
C PRO A 91 14.74 6.35 -4.25
N TYR A 92 15.66 7.20 -3.79
CA TYR A 92 17.09 7.08 -4.08
C TYR A 92 17.92 6.46 -2.94
N TYR A 93 17.24 5.86 -1.95
CA TYR A 93 17.87 5.32 -0.74
C TYR A 93 19.08 4.42 -1.03
N ASN A 94 18.97 3.46 -1.94
CA ASN A 94 20.04 2.51 -2.25
C ASN A 94 21.34 3.14 -2.81
N PHE A 95 21.31 4.38 -3.28
CA PHE A 95 22.49 5.05 -3.81
C PHE A 95 23.42 5.63 -2.74
N HIS A 96 22.95 5.75 -1.48
CA HIS A 96 23.71 6.45 -0.44
C HIS A 96 23.64 5.79 0.95
N ALA A 97 22.99 4.66 1.07
CA ALA A 97 22.78 4.00 2.36
C ALA A 97 23.12 2.51 2.33
N SER A 98 23.47 1.98 3.50
CA SER A 98 23.69 0.55 3.76
C SER A 98 23.00 0.19 5.09
N PRO A 99 22.29 -0.95 5.14
CA PRO A 99 22.07 -1.88 4.02
C PRO A 99 21.17 -1.32 2.93
N GLY A 100 21.46 -1.60 1.66
CA GLY A 100 20.56 -1.37 0.54
C GLY A 100 19.37 -2.33 0.57
N LEU A 101 18.20 -1.94 0.06
CA LEU A 101 17.04 -2.84 -0.08
C LEU A 101 16.70 -3.09 -1.54
N PHE A 102 16.72 -4.33 -1.96
CA PHE A 102 16.36 -4.80 -3.29
C PHE A 102 15.14 -5.73 -3.17
N VAL A 103 14.09 -5.43 -3.94
CA VAL A 103 12.85 -6.22 -3.92
C VAL A 103 12.71 -6.89 -5.28
N LEU A 104 12.76 -8.21 -5.30
CA LEU A 104 12.62 -9.02 -6.50
C LEU A 104 11.17 -9.51 -6.60
N ASP A 105 10.33 -8.66 -7.13
CA ASP A 105 8.90 -8.91 -7.32
C ASP A 105 8.54 -9.33 -8.76
N ASN A 106 9.57 -9.58 -9.59
CA ASN A 106 9.42 -10.18 -10.91
C ASN A 106 10.59 -11.12 -11.21
N LEU A 107 10.40 -12.04 -12.16
CA LEU A 107 11.36 -13.11 -12.45
C LEU A 107 12.62 -12.62 -13.18
N ASP A 108 12.51 -11.60 -14.01
CA ASP A 108 13.60 -10.99 -14.77
C ASP A 108 14.55 -10.11 -13.94
N LEU A 109 14.28 -9.92 -12.66
CA LEU A 109 15.14 -9.16 -11.75
C LEU A 109 16.31 -9.95 -11.16
N VAL A 110 16.29 -11.28 -11.31
CA VAL A 110 17.28 -12.18 -10.68
C VAL A 110 18.70 -11.87 -11.18
N GLU A 111 18.90 -11.84 -12.50
CA GLU A 111 20.21 -11.52 -13.08
C GLU A 111 20.58 -10.04 -12.93
N GLU A 112 19.59 -9.15 -12.80
CA GLU A 112 19.86 -7.71 -12.62
C GLU A 112 20.40 -7.42 -11.24
N VAL A 113 19.85 -8.06 -10.19
CA VAL A 113 20.34 -7.85 -8.83
C VAL A 113 21.77 -8.38 -8.65
N GLU A 114 22.13 -9.50 -9.27
CA GLU A 114 23.48 -10.07 -9.21
C GLU A 114 24.57 -9.15 -9.78
N LYS A 115 24.19 -8.23 -10.67
CA LYS A 115 25.15 -7.26 -11.25
C LYS A 115 25.51 -6.13 -10.30
N VAL A 116 24.70 -5.89 -9.27
CA VAL A 116 24.78 -4.67 -8.45
C VAL A 116 25.05 -4.93 -6.96
N ILE A 117 24.95 -6.18 -6.50
CA ILE A 117 25.20 -6.54 -5.11
C ILE A 117 26.22 -7.69 -4.98
N ASP A 118 26.90 -7.76 -3.82
CA ASP A 118 27.68 -8.90 -3.38
C ASP A 118 26.73 -9.89 -2.69
N LEU A 119 26.54 -11.07 -3.26
CA LEU A 119 25.61 -12.08 -2.76
C LEU A 119 26.00 -12.58 -1.36
N ASP A 120 27.29 -12.78 -1.09
CA ASP A 120 27.78 -13.26 0.20
C ASP A 120 27.54 -12.24 1.35
N LYS A 121 27.44 -10.96 0.98
CA LYS A 121 27.13 -9.86 1.90
C LYS A 121 25.64 -9.47 1.92
N SER A 122 24.79 -10.30 1.37
CA SER A 122 23.36 -10.03 1.23
C SER A 122 22.51 -10.97 2.09
N LEU A 123 21.49 -10.40 2.75
CA LEU A 123 20.46 -11.14 3.46
C LEU A 123 19.26 -11.32 2.54
N PHE A 124 18.89 -12.54 2.25
CA PHE A 124 17.70 -12.90 1.46
C PHE A 124 16.51 -13.16 2.39
N ILE A 125 15.47 -12.35 2.26
CA ILE A 125 14.21 -12.50 3.00
C ILE A 125 13.19 -13.13 2.05
N VAL A 126 12.89 -14.41 2.24
CA VAL A 126 11.94 -15.16 1.40
C VAL A 126 10.55 -15.06 2.01
N ILE A 127 9.62 -14.43 1.31
CA ILE A 127 8.28 -14.12 1.83
C ILE A 127 7.21 -14.82 0.98
N SER A 128 6.57 -15.83 1.54
CA SER A 128 5.44 -16.50 0.93
C SER A 128 4.52 -17.10 2.00
N LYS A 129 3.30 -16.56 2.13
CA LYS A 129 2.33 -17.09 3.11
C LYS A 129 1.99 -18.54 2.83
N SER A 130 1.66 -18.89 1.58
CA SER A 130 1.36 -20.27 1.20
C SER A 130 2.61 -21.18 1.19
N GLY A 131 3.80 -20.60 1.17
CA GLY A 131 5.06 -21.33 1.01
C GLY A 131 5.24 -22.02 -0.35
N ARG A 132 4.37 -21.70 -1.34
CA ARG A 132 4.30 -22.40 -2.64
C ARG A 132 4.21 -21.45 -3.83
N THR A 133 4.42 -20.15 -3.63
CA THR A 133 4.39 -19.15 -4.71
C THR A 133 5.50 -19.44 -5.71
N PRO A 134 5.21 -19.83 -6.96
CA PRO A 134 6.23 -20.33 -7.88
C PRO A 134 7.38 -19.36 -8.12
N GLU A 135 7.07 -18.09 -8.27
CA GLU A 135 8.05 -17.03 -8.50
C GLU A 135 9.02 -16.92 -7.32
N THR A 136 8.50 -16.78 -6.12
CA THR A 136 9.29 -16.68 -4.88
C THR A 136 10.12 -17.95 -4.63
N MET A 137 9.51 -19.13 -4.81
CA MET A 137 10.22 -20.40 -4.63
C MET A 137 11.28 -20.62 -5.69
N GLY A 138 11.01 -20.24 -6.95
CA GLY A 138 12.01 -20.28 -8.03
C GLY A 138 13.22 -19.43 -7.72
N GLN A 139 13.01 -18.19 -7.29
CA GLN A 139 14.09 -17.28 -6.87
C GLN A 139 14.86 -17.85 -5.67
N TYR A 140 14.17 -18.39 -4.65
CA TYR A 140 14.84 -19.04 -3.51
C TYR A 140 15.70 -20.22 -3.96
N PHE A 141 15.19 -21.12 -4.79
CA PHE A 141 15.96 -22.26 -5.29
C PHE A 141 17.16 -21.86 -6.13
N TYR A 142 17.09 -20.75 -6.83
CA TYR A 142 18.20 -20.19 -7.57
C TYR A 142 19.32 -19.66 -6.66
N PHE A 143 18.97 -18.90 -5.60
CA PHE A 143 19.98 -18.30 -4.72
C PHE A 143 20.52 -19.25 -3.66
N ARG A 144 19.76 -20.25 -3.21
CA ARG A 144 20.19 -21.16 -2.13
C ARG A 144 21.49 -21.94 -2.43
N ASP A 145 21.77 -22.17 -3.72
CA ASP A 145 22.98 -22.89 -4.15
C ASP A 145 24.16 -21.93 -4.37
N LYS A 146 23.96 -20.63 -4.21
CA LYS A 146 24.97 -19.57 -4.42
C LYS A 146 25.46 -18.95 -3.13
N VAL A 147 24.67 -18.98 -2.07
CA VAL A 147 25.01 -18.37 -0.78
C VAL A 147 24.76 -19.34 0.37
N SER A 148 25.33 -19.04 1.54
CA SER A 148 25.16 -19.84 2.75
C SER A 148 23.72 -19.77 3.29
N LYS A 149 23.28 -20.82 4.02
CA LYS A 149 21.96 -20.82 4.66
C LYS A 149 21.77 -19.69 5.68
N GLU A 150 22.86 -19.21 6.26
CA GLU A 150 22.89 -18.09 7.20
C GLU A 150 22.50 -16.75 6.54
N ASN A 151 22.51 -16.69 5.21
CA ASN A 151 22.07 -15.54 4.43
C ASN A 151 20.55 -15.52 4.22
N PHE A 152 19.79 -16.44 4.81
CA PHE A 152 18.34 -16.50 4.62
C PHE A 152 17.56 -16.25 5.91
N VAL A 153 16.41 -15.58 5.76
CA VAL A 153 15.31 -15.52 6.72
C VAL A 153 14.01 -15.78 5.96
N PHE A 154 13.14 -16.62 6.51
CA PHE A 154 11.84 -16.90 5.90
C PHE A 154 10.73 -16.22 6.66
N ILE A 155 9.72 -15.72 5.92
CA ILE A 155 8.49 -15.16 6.48
C ILE A 155 7.32 -15.90 5.83
N THR A 156 6.59 -16.72 6.60
CA THR A 156 5.62 -17.66 6.06
C THR A 156 4.52 -17.99 7.07
N ASP A 157 3.57 -18.84 6.68
CA ASP A 157 2.54 -19.36 7.58
C ASP A 157 3.16 -20.13 8.75
N PRO A 158 2.64 -20.00 9.99
CA PRO A 158 3.20 -20.69 11.17
C PRO A 158 3.02 -22.20 11.17
N GLU A 159 2.01 -22.73 10.49
CA GLU A 159 1.59 -24.12 10.63
C GLU A 159 1.89 -25.00 9.41
N GLY A 160 2.16 -24.39 8.23
CA GLY A 160 2.30 -25.20 7.03
C GLY A 160 2.97 -24.54 5.84
N GLY A 161 3.03 -25.27 4.75
CA GLY A 161 3.62 -24.87 3.49
C GLY A 161 5.06 -25.35 3.29
N GLU A 162 5.48 -25.42 2.03
CA GLU A 162 6.81 -25.94 1.63
C GLU A 162 7.94 -25.06 2.19
N LEU A 163 7.75 -23.73 2.23
CA LEU A 163 8.75 -22.82 2.76
C LEU A 163 8.99 -23.07 4.25
N ARG A 164 7.92 -23.31 5.04
CA ARG A 164 8.00 -23.69 6.45
C ARG A 164 8.80 -25.00 6.61
N ALA A 165 8.43 -26.03 5.89
CA ALA A 165 9.10 -27.33 5.97
C ALA A 165 10.59 -27.25 5.58
N ILE A 166 10.94 -26.44 4.59
CA ILE A 166 12.34 -26.21 4.21
C ILE A 166 13.08 -25.46 5.32
N GLY A 167 12.45 -24.44 5.93
CA GLY A 167 13.04 -23.66 7.01
C GLY A 167 13.34 -24.52 8.23
N GLU A 168 12.40 -25.35 8.67
CA GLU A 168 12.57 -26.27 9.80
C GLU A 168 13.67 -27.30 9.54
N LYS A 169 13.66 -27.92 8.35
CA LYS A 169 14.67 -28.92 7.97
C LYS A 169 16.09 -28.38 7.94
N ASN A 170 16.27 -27.11 7.54
CA ASN A 170 17.58 -26.49 7.35
C ASN A 170 17.95 -25.54 8.49
N GLU A 171 17.12 -25.41 9.52
CA GLU A 171 17.31 -24.51 10.66
C GLU A 171 17.47 -23.04 10.25
N ILE A 172 16.72 -22.61 9.20
CA ILE A 172 16.70 -21.21 8.74
C ILE A 172 15.82 -20.40 9.70
N PRO A 173 16.25 -19.23 10.17
CA PRO A 173 15.40 -18.37 10.99
C PRO A 173 14.09 -18.01 10.29
N MET A 174 12.97 -18.04 11.04
CA MET A 174 11.64 -17.78 10.48
C MET A 174 10.86 -16.78 11.34
N LEU A 175 9.99 -16.03 10.68
CA LEU A 175 8.95 -15.19 11.27
C LEU A 175 7.58 -15.57 10.71
N ASP A 176 6.55 -15.40 11.51
CA ASP A 176 5.22 -15.86 11.19
C ASP A 176 4.37 -14.77 10.52
N ILE A 177 3.56 -15.19 9.53
CA ILE A 177 2.45 -14.42 9.01
C ILE A 177 1.17 -14.96 9.66
N PRO A 178 0.43 -14.15 10.44
CA PRO A 178 -0.80 -14.63 11.08
C PRO A 178 -1.78 -15.21 10.05
N GLN A 179 -2.36 -16.38 10.37
CA GLN A 179 -3.25 -17.09 9.44
C GLN A 179 -4.48 -16.28 9.03
N ASN A 180 -4.99 -15.45 9.93
CA ASN A 180 -6.15 -14.59 9.72
C ASN A 180 -5.80 -13.22 9.12
N VAL A 181 -4.61 -13.06 8.53
CA VAL A 181 -4.20 -11.86 7.78
C VAL A 181 -3.89 -12.26 6.34
N GLY A 182 -4.66 -11.73 5.40
CA GLY A 182 -4.45 -11.94 3.97
C GLY A 182 -3.14 -11.31 3.46
N GLY A 183 -2.57 -11.82 2.36
CA GLY A 183 -1.29 -11.33 1.82
C GLY A 183 -1.28 -9.82 1.57
N ARG A 184 -2.31 -9.28 0.95
CA ARG A 184 -2.43 -7.83 0.65
C ARG A 184 -2.74 -6.95 1.88
N PHE A 185 -3.07 -7.56 3.03
CA PHE A 185 -3.28 -6.92 4.33
C PHE A 185 -2.08 -7.13 5.28
N SER A 186 -0.95 -7.63 4.79
CA SER A 186 0.14 -8.11 5.65
C SER A 186 1.28 -7.09 5.88
N VAL A 187 1.20 -5.88 5.35
CA VAL A 187 2.29 -4.89 5.47
C VAL A 187 2.66 -4.58 6.94
N LEU A 188 1.70 -4.63 7.84
CA LEU A 188 1.90 -4.40 9.28
C LEU A 188 2.20 -5.70 10.08
N THR A 189 2.54 -6.80 9.39
CA THR A 189 3.09 -8.03 9.98
C THR A 189 4.62 -8.07 9.80
N ALA A 190 5.25 -9.18 10.15
CA ALA A 190 6.66 -9.41 9.87
C ALA A 190 7.05 -9.15 8.41
N VAL A 191 6.10 -9.30 7.46
CA VAL A 191 6.29 -9.07 6.01
C VAL A 191 6.83 -7.66 5.70
N GLY A 192 6.26 -6.64 6.31
CA GLY A 192 6.77 -5.26 6.14
C GLY A 192 7.66 -4.82 7.29
N LEU A 193 7.36 -5.25 8.54
CA LEU A 193 8.07 -4.76 9.72
C LEU A 193 9.50 -5.26 9.84
N PHE A 194 9.79 -6.52 9.45
CA PHE A 194 11.13 -7.06 9.59
C PHE A 194 12.16 -6.38 8.66
N PRO A 195 11.93 -6.32 7.34
CA PRO A 195 12.84 -5.57 6.47
C PRO A 195 12.90 -4.09 6.82
N ALA A 196 11.79 -3.46 7.27
CA ALA A 196 11.79 -2.07 7.73
C ALA A 196 12.68 -1.86 8.96
N ALA A 197 12.62 -2.77 9.94
CA ALA A 197 13.47 -2.72 11.13
C ALA A 197 14.97 -2.87 10.79
N LEU A 198 15.32 -3.72 9.82
CA LEU A 198 16.68 -3.86 9.31
C LEU A 198 17.22 -2.58 8.68
N LEU A 199 16.33 -1.78 8.05
CA LEU A 199 16.65 -0.46 7.49
C LEU A 199 16.70 0.65 8.55
N GLY A 200 16.44 0.34 9.81
CA GLY A 200 16.42 1.32 10.90
C GLY A 200 15.16 2.18 10.95
N ILE A 201 14.10 1.77 10.27
CA ILE A 201 12.80 2.44 10.29
C ILE A 201 12.12 2.19 11.65
N ASP A 202 11.48 3.22 12.19
CA ASP A 202 10.70 3.13 13.43
C ASP A 202 9.38 2.36 13.19
N VAL A 203 9.45 1.05 13.38
CA VAL A 203 8.30 0.14 13.20
C VAL A 203 7.26 0.28 14.32
N GLU A 204 7.65 0.80 15.49
CA GLU A 204 6.70 1.11 16.56
C GLU A 204 5.82 2.30 16.17
N ALA A 205 6.42 3.36 15.63
CA ALA A 205 5.65 4.50 15.13
C ALA A 205 4.71 4.12 13.98
N LEU A 206 5.11 3.19 13.09
CA LEU A 206 4.20 2.63 12.06
C LEU A 206 2.97 1.97 12.70
N LEU A 207 3.19 1.10 13.70
CA LEU A 207 2.11 0.40 14.38
C LEU A 207 1.26 1.35 15.24
N ASP A 208 1.86 2.35 15.87
CA ASP A 208 1.12 3.37 16.64
C ASP A 208 0.14 4.12 15.73
N GLY A 209 0.60 4.59 14.57
CA GLY A 209 -0.27 5.25 13.59
C GLY A 209 -1.39 4.34 13.10
N ALA A 210 -1.07 3.09 12.79
CA ALA A 210 -2.07 2.09 12.42
C ALA A 210 -3.08 1.84 13.55
N GLY A 211 -2.64 1.82 14.81
CA GLY A 211 -3.51 1.66 15.98
C GLY A 211 -4.48 2.82 16.17
N GLU A 212 -4.06 4.06 15.92
CA GLU A 212 -4.94 5.22 15.93
C GLU A 212 -6.05 5.08 14.87
N MET A 213 -5.70 4.67 13.67
CA MET A 213 -6.68 4.49 12.59
C MET A 213 -7.56 3.26 12.80
N ALA A 214 -7.04 2.17 13.36
CA ALA A 214 -7.85 1.02 13.78
C ALA A 214 -8.91 1.43 14.82
N SER A 215 -8.60 2.40 15.68
CA SER A 215 -9.58 2.96 16.61
C SER A 215 -10.70 3.72 15.89
N SER A 216 -10.38 4.41 14.78
CA SER A 216 -11.39 5.04 13.91
C SER A 216 -12.26 3.99 13.19
N PHE A 217 -11.69 2.91 12.72
CA PHE A 217 -12.42 1.81 12.07
C PHE A 217 -13.53 1.22 12.94
N TYR A 218 -13.28 1.08 14.25
CA TYR A 218 -14.24 0.53 15.20
C TYR A 218 -15.24 1.54 15.76
N GLN A 219 -15.21 2.81 15.33
CA GLN A 219 -16.21 3.79 15.73
C GLN A 219 -17.57 3.49 15.07
N THR A 220 -18.62 3.53 15.88
CA THR A 220 -20.00 3.47 15.38
C THR A 220 -20.58 4.86 15.07
N ASP A 221 -19.86 5.92 15.42
CA ASP A 221 -20.15 7.28 15.02
C ASP A 221 -19.59 7.52 13.61
N PHE A 222 -20.46 7.87 12.68
CA PHE A 222 -20.11 8.15 11.27
C PHE A 222 -19.00 9.20 11.15
N ASP A 223 -19.06 10.29 11.90
CA ASP A 223 -18.13 11.42 11.80
C ASP A 223 -16.70 11.04 12.26
N LEU A 224 -16.58 9.98 13.06
CA LEU A 224 -15.30 9.47 13.55
C LEU A 224 -14.77 8.28 12.74
N ASN A 225 -15.59 7.70 11.86
CA ASN A 225 -15.21 6.53 11.04
C ASN A 225 -14.82 6.95 9.61
N LEU A 226 -13.62 7.51 9.47
CA LEU A 226 -13.12 7.97 8.17
C LEU A 226 -13.04 6.85 7.11
N PRO A 227 -12.62 5.60 7.42
CA PRO A 227 -12.63 4.51 6.45
C PRO A 227 -14.01 4.20 5.88
N PHE A 228 -15.06 4.22 6.73
CA PHE A 228 -16.43 4.00 6.28
C PHE A 228 -16.91 5.12 5.35
N GLN A 229 -16.58 6.37 5.65
CA GLN A 229 -16.96 7.51 4.81
C GLN A 229 -16.41 7.38 3.39
N LEU A 230 -15.12 7.01 3.23
CA LEU A 230 -14.54 6.80 1.90
C LEU A 230 -15.19 5.62 1.19
N ALA A 231 -15.43 4.50 1.88
CA ALA A 231 -16.06 3.32 1.30
C ALA A 231 -17.49 3.63 0.84
N ALA A 232 -18.28 4.33 1.64
CA ALA A 232 -19.64 4.75 1.28
C ALA A 232 -19.63 5.66 0.04
N ALA A 233 -18.72 6.64 0.01
CA ALA A 233 -18.58 7.54 -1.14
C ALA A 233 -18.21 6.79 -2.43
N GLN A 234 -17.23 5.88 -2.38
CA GLN A 234 -16.82 5.06 -3.53
C GLN A 234 -17.96 4.16 -4.02
N TYR A 235 -18.66 3.50 -3.10
CA TYR A 235 -19.80 2.65 -3.43
C TYR A 235 -20.94 3.41 -4.08
N LEU A 236 -21.34 4.56 -3.51
CA LEU A 236 -22.44 5.38 -4.04
C LEU A 236 -22.11 5.98 -5.41
N LEU A 237 -20.87 6.42 -5.62
CA LEU A 237 -20.42 6.94 -6.91
C LEU A 237 -20.48 5.87 -8.00
N GLU A 238 -20.05 4.65 -7.70
CA GLU A 238 -20.12 3.54 -8.64
C GLU A 238 -21.56 3.12 -8.88
N TRP A 239 -22.32 2.88 -7.82
CA TRP A 239 -23.67 2.34 -7.92
C TRP A 239 -24.67 3.30 -8.56
N LYS A 240 -24.62 4.61 -8.22
CA LYS A 240 -25.57 5.62 -8.75
C LYS A 240 -25.11 6.23 -10.08
N HIS A 241 -23.81 6.35 -10.32
CA HIS A 241 -23.26 7.12 -11.45
C HIS A 241 -22.33 6.32 -12.37
N GLY A 242 -22.09 5.03 -12.09
CA GLY A 242 -21.20 4.19 -12.89
C GLY A 242 -19.73 4.63 -12.85
N ILE A 243 -19.31 5.32 -11.79
CA ILE A 243 -17.92 5.73 -11.58
C ILE A 243 -17.12 4.50 -11.09
N SER A 244 -16.67 3.70 -12.06
CA SER A 244 -16.07 2.38 -11.86
C SER A 244 -14.56 2.38 -11.79
N MET A 245 -13.92 3.56 -11.77
CA MET A 245 -12.47 3.70 -11.62
C MET A 245 -12.14 4.62 -10.46
N THR A 246 -10.98 4.39 -9.83
CA THR A 246 -10.42 5.32 -8.84
C THR A 246 -8.98 5.63 -9.19
N VAL A 247 -8.62 6.91 -9.23
CA VAL A 247 -7.25 7.38 -9.47
C VAL A 247 -6.63 7.78 -8.14
N MET A 248 -5.66 7.00 -7.67
CA MET A 248 -4.85 7.36 -6.50
C MET A 248 -3.69 8.24 -6.96
N MET A 249 -3.71 9.52 -6.57
CA MET A 249 -2.74 10.54 -7.02
C MET A 249 -2.14 11.31 -5.84
N PRO A 250 -1.10 10.76 -5.19
CA PRO A 250 -0.37 11.49 -4.17
C PRO A 250 0.47 12.62 -4.79
N TYR A 251 0.52 13.76 -4.09
CA TYR A 251 1.39 14.90 -4.40
C TYR A 251 2.67 14.82 -3.58
N SER A 252 3.33 13.69 -3.67
CA SER A 252 4.66 13.42 -3.13
C SER A 252 5.25 12.18 -3.81
N THR A 253 6.43 12.29 -4.40
CA THR A 253 7.14 11.15 -4.99
C THR A 253 7.42 10.06 -3.95
N ARG A 254 7.58 10.43 -2.68
CA ARG A 254 7.74 9.48 -1.57
C ARG A 254 6.53 8.56 -1.38
N LEU A 255 5.33 8.99 -1.79
CA LEU A 255 4.09 8.21 -1.69
C LEU A 255 3.69 7.54 -3.02
N TRP A 256 4.55 7.59 -4.05
CA TRP A 256 4.26 6.98 -5.35
C TRP A 256 3.88 5.50 -5.26
N THR A 257 4.67 4.74 -4.51
CA THR A 257 4.47 3.30 -4.33
C THR A 257 3.31 2.94 -3.37
N LEU A 258 2.77 3.92 -2.63
CA LEU A 258 1.50 3.75 -1.92
C LEU A 258 0.34 3.52 -2.91
N ALA A 259 0.36 4.19 -4.06
CA ALA A 259 -0.65 3.99 -5.09
C ALA A 259 -0.57 2.58 -5.72
N ASP A 260 0.63 2.01 -5.85
CA ASP A 260 0.82 0.62 -6.29
C ASP A 260 0.32 -0.40 -5.26
N TRP A 261 0.63 -0.19 -3.98
CA TRP A 261 0.14 -1.02 -2.89
C TRP A 261 -1.41 -0.98 -2.80
N TYR A 262 -2.00 0.22 -2.87
CA TYR A 262 -3.45 0.39 -2.88
C TYR A 262 -4.12 -0.28 -4.09
N ARG A 263 -3.47 -0.23 -5.26
CA ARG A 263 -3.96 -0.88 -6.47
C ARG A 263 -4.21 -2.38 -6.27
N GLN A 264 -3.27 -3.10 -5.67
CA GLN A 264 -3.47 -4.51 -5.33
C GLN A 264 -4.56 -4.67 -4.27
N LEU A 265 -4.50 -3.88 -3.20
CA LEU A 265 -5.46 -3.96 -2.10
C LEU A 265 -6.90 -3.84 -2.60
N LEU A 266 -7.19 -2.84 -3.43
CA LEU A 266 -8.53 -2.63 -3.99
C LEU A 266 -8.92 -3.71 -4.99
N ALA A 267 -8.10 -3.93 -6.03
CA ALA A 267 -8.45 -4.80 -7.14
C ALA A 267 -8.74 -6.24 -6.72
N GLU A 268 -7.84 -6.85 -5.94
CA GLU A 268 -8.02 -8.23 -5.47
C GLU A 268 -9.14 -8.39 -4.43
N SER A 269 -9.42 -7.33 -3.66
CA SER A 269 -10.45 -7.40 -2.64
C SER A 269 -11.86 -7.26 -3.22
N ILE A 270 -12.05 -6.34 -4.17
CA ILE A 270 -13.39 -5.97 -4.66
C ILE A 270 -13.72 -6.57 -6.02
N GLY A 271 -12.72 -6.92 -6.84
CA GLY A 271 -12.93 -7.47 -8.19
C GLY A 271 -13.49 -8.89 -8.19
N LYS A 272 -14.78 -9.06 -7.85
CA LYS A 272 -15.46 -10.36 -7.72
C LYS A 272 -16.92 -10.26 -8.16
N ASP A 273 -17.47 -11.38 -8.64
CA ASP A 273 -18.89 -11.52 -9.00
C ASP A 273 -19.38 -10.45 -10.00
N GLY A 274 -18.50 -10.05 -10.92
CA GLY A 274 -18.79 -8.99 -11.90
C GLY A 274 -18.83 -7.57 -11.33
N LYS A 275 -18.45 -7.40 -10.07
CA LYS A 275 -18.34 -6.11 -9.36
C LYS A 275 -16.87 -5.69 -9.26
N GLY A 276 -16.66 -4.42 -8.96
CA GLY A 276 -15.32 -3.90 -8.65
C GLY A 276 -15.05 -2.54 -9.24
N ILE A 277 -14.09 -1.86 -8.63
CA ILE A 277 -13.59 -0.55 -9.04
C ILE A 277 -12.16 -0.74 -9.55
N THR A 278 -11.86 -0.25 -10.75
CA THR A 278 -10.52 -0.34 -11.34
C THR A 278 -9.61 0.73 -10.74
N PRO A 279 -8.55 0.37 -10.01
CA PRO A 279 -7.60 1.34 -9.49
C PRO A 279 -6.57 1.75 -10.55
N ILE A 280 -6.36 3.05 -10.65
CA ILE A 280 -5.34 3.68 -11.49
C ILE A 280 -4.36 4.41 -10.56
N ARG A 281 -3.06 4.18 -10.75
CA ARG A 281 -2.05 4.98 -10.08
C ARG A 281 -1.72 6.22 -10.90
N ALA A 282 -1.53 7.34 -10.22
CA ALA A 282 -1.01 8.57 -10.79
C ALA A 282 -0.13 9.29 -9.76
N LEU A 283 0.69 10.21 -10.21
CA LEU A 283 1.59 11.01 -9.38
C LEU A 283 1.40 12.51 -9.69
N GLY A 284 1.06 13.28 -8.70
CA GLY A 284 1.16 14.75 -8.78
C GLY A 284 2.61 15.18 -8.54
N VAL A 285 3.17 16.09 -9.33
CA VAL A 285 2.58 16.80 -10.47
C VAL A 285 2.79 16.08 -11.82
N THR A 286 3.60 15.02 -11.82
CA THR A 286 4.08 14.31 -13.03
C THR A 286 2.93 13.99 -13.99
N ASP A 287 1.85 13.40 -13.50
CA ASP A 287 0.76 12.94 -14.34
C ASP A 287 -0.24 14.04 -14.72
N GLN A 288 -0.07 15.26 -14.24
CA GLN A 288 -0.69 16.42 -14.84
C GLN A 288 -0.19 16.64 -16.28
N HIS A 289 1.05 16.26 -16.57
CA HIS A 289 1.66 16.36 -17.89
C HIS A 289 1.47 15.13 -18.78
N SER A 290 0.73 14.12 -18.32
CA SER A 290 0.46 12.89 -19.09
C SER A 290 -1.03 12.57 -19.22
N GLN A 291 -1.83 12.74 -18.18
CA GLN A 291 -3.19 12.23 -18.07
C GLN A 291 -4.27 13.31 -17.83
N LEU A 292 -3.89 14.53 -17.42
CA LEU A 292 -4.84 15.54 -16.96
C LEU A 292 -5.84 15.95 -18.07
N GLN A 293 -5.45 15.94 -19.34
CA GLN A 293 -6.37 16.20 -20.46
C GLN A 293 -7.52 15.19 -20.46
N LEU A 294 -7.22 13.90 -20.32
CA LEU A 294 -8.21 12.84 -20.21
C LEU A 294 -9.06 12.98 -18.95
N TYR A 295 -8.45 13.36 -17.84
CA TYR A 295 -9.13 13.52 -16.57
C TYR A 295 -10.15 14.64 -16.60
N ASN A 296 -9.81 15.78 -17.20
CA ASN A 296 -10.71 16.94 -17.33
C ASN A 296 -11.81 16.72 -18.36
N GLU A 297 -11.46 16.45 -19.60
CA GLU A 297 -12.41 16.46 -20.74
C GLU A 297 -12.92 15.06 -21.13
N GLY A 298 -12.31 13.98 -20.62
CA GLY A 298 -12.76 12.62 -20.87
C GLY A 298 -14.02 12.22 -20.08
N PRO A 299 -14.39 10.93 -20.11
CA PRO A 299 -15.57 10.43 -19.39
C PRO A 299 -15.53 10.70 -17.89
N THR A 300 -16.70 10.96 -17.29
CA THR A 300 -16.85 11.06 -15.83
C THR A 300 -17.10 9.66 -15.26
N ASP A 301 -16.04 8.84 -15.25
CA ASP A 301 -16.05 7.44 -14.84
C ASP A 301 -15.00 7.15 -13.75
N LYS A 302 -14.36 8.21 -13.20
CA LYS A 302 -13.25 8.12 -12.23
C LYS A 302 -13.50 8.98 -11.00
N LEU A 303 -13.25 8.40 -9.82
CA LEU A 303 -13.03 9.15 -8.59
C LEU A 303 -11.54 9.46 -8.45
N PHE A 304 -11.17 10.70 -8.19
CA PHE A 304 -9.78 11.11 -7.92
C PHE A 304 -9.55 11.17 -6.42
N THR A 305 -8.64 10.33 -5.92
CA THR A 305 -8.18 10.38 -4.52
C THR A 305 -6.83 11.09 -4.50
N LEU A 306 -6.84 12.38 -4.16
CA LEU A 306 -5.64 13.19 -4.05
C LEU A 306 -5.09 13.09 -2.63
N ILE A 307 -3.75 12.92 -2.50
CA ILE A 307 -3.09 12.92 -1.18
C ILE A 307 -2.15 14.14 -1.12
N GLU A 308 -2.44 15.02 -0.18
CA GLU A 308 -1.65 16.22 0.12
C GLU A 308 -0.78 16.01 1.36
N VAL A 309 0.45 16.50 1.30
CA VAL A 309 1.35 16.61 2.44
C VAL A 309 1.38 18.08 2.87
N GLU A 310 0.98 18.39 4.12
CA GLU A 310 0.91 19.79 4.59
C GLU A 310 2.31 20.39 4.75
N ASN A 311 3.22 19.61 5.34
CA ASN A 311 4.55 20.09 5.68
C ASN A 311 5.64 19.17 5.13
N GLU A 312 6.51 19.72 4.30
CA GLU A 312 7.71 19.04 3.84
C GLU A 312 8.86 20.05 3.72
N LYS A 313 10.03 19.68 4.24
CA LYS A 313 11.21 20.51 4.09
C LYS A 313 11.64 20.52 2.62
N SER A 314 11.71 21.71 2.03
CA SER A 314 11.97 21.88 0.60
C SER A 314 12.83 23.09 0.33
N SER A 315 13.66 23.00 -0.71
CA SER A 315 14.46 24.11 -1.22
C SER A 315 13.58 25.19 -1.86
N ARG A 316 14.03 26.43 -1.85
CA ARG A 316 13.35 27.56 -2.46
C ARG A 316 13.99 27.90 -3.81
N ILE A 317 13.15 28.28 -4.76
CA ILE A 317 13.57 28.80 -6.06
C ILE A 317 14.25 30.17 -5.82
N PRO A 318 15.47 30.37 -6.31
CA PRO A 318 16.13 31.64 -6.15
C PRO A 318 15.39 32.78 -6.88
N LYS A 319 15.86 34.00 -6.75
CA LYS A 319 15.32 35.13 -7.50
C LYS A 319 15.34 34.86 -9.00
N VAL A 320 14.18 34.96 -9.65
CA VAL A 320 13.99 34.79 -11.10
C VAL A 320 13.99 36.16 -11.75
N GLU A 321 14.92 36.42 -12.65
CA GLU A 321 15.05 37.72 -13.35
C GLU A 321 14.14 37.83 -14.57
N ASN A 322 13.64 36.68 -15.11
CA ASN A 322 12.67 36.68 -16.18
C ASN A 322 11.32 37.21 -15.67
N GLU A 323 10.82 38.28 -16.25
CA GLU A 323 9.61 38.97 -15.79
C GLU A 323 8.37 38.02 -15.86
N ALA A 324 8.21 37.24 -16.95
CA ALA A 324 7.10 36.34 -17.12
C ALA A 324 7.08 35.17 -16.11
N MET A 325 8.23 34.83 -15.53
CA MET A 325 8.39 33.74 -14.55
C MET A 325 8.68 34.25 -13.13
N SER A 326 8.61 35.56 -12.92
CA SER A 326 8.98 36.19 -11.63
C SER A 326 8.13 35.72 -10.45
N TYR A 327 6.93 35.21 -10.71
CA TYR A 327 6.02 34.63 -9.71
C TYR A 327 6.59 33.39 -9.01
N LEU A 328 7.62 32.75 -9.58
CA LEU A 328 8.31 31.60 -8.96
C LEU A 328 9.38 32.04 -7.93
N SER A 329 9.74 33.33 -7.90
CA SER A 329 10.82 33.81 -7.02
C SER A 329 10.50 33.59 -5.55
N GLY A 330 11.37 32.85 -4.86
CA GLY A 330 11.24 32.57 -3.43
C GLY A 330 10.23 31.50 -3.06
N VAL A 331 9.46 30.98 -4.01
CA VAL A 331 8.54 29.84 -3.81
C VAL A 331 9.35 28.57 -3.52
N SER A 332 8.97 27.77 -2.54
CA SER A 332 9.58 26.46 -2.33
C SER A 332 8.99 25.43 -3.30
N PHE A 333 9.76 24.37 -3.63
CA PHE A 333 9.23 23.31 -4.50
C PHE A 333 8.02 22.61 -3.88
N HIS A 334 7.98 22.46 -2.57
CA HIS A 334 6.82 21.91 -1.88
C HIS A 334 5.60 22.83 -1.97
N GLU A 335 5.79 24.12 -1.76
CA GLU A 335 4.72 25.12 -1.92
C GLU A 335 4.17 25.12 -3.35
N LEU A 336 5.04 25.08 -4.37
CA LEU A 336 4.63 24.97 -5.76
C LEU A 336 3.79 23.69 -6.01
N MET A 337 4.24 22.56 -5.49
CA MET A 337 3.51 21.28 -5.62
C MET A 337 2.11 21.35 -5.01
N ASN A 338 1.96 21.95 -3.82
CA ASN A 338 0.66 22.11 -3.17
C ASN A 338 -0.25 23.10 -3.90
N VAL A 339 0.31 24.18 -4.47
CA VAL A 339 -0.44 25.11 -5.32
C VAL A 339 -0.94 24.42 -6.59
N GLU A 340 -0.11 23.62 -7.25
CA GLU A 340 -0.51 22.85 -8.43
C GLU A 340 -1.54 21.77 -8.11
N LYS A 341 -1.43 21.11 -6.95
CA LYS A 341 -2.48 20.19 -6.45
C LYS A 341 -3.81 20.91 -6.33
N LYS A 342 -3.82 22.08 -5.68
CA LYS A 342 -5.03 22.88 -5.49
C LYS A 342 -5.62 23.33 -6.83
N ALA A 343 -4.77 23.75 -7.78
CA ALA A 343 -5.20 24.13 -9.12
C ALA A 343 -5.83 22.93 -9.88
N THR A 344 -5.23 21.75 -9.78
CA THR A 344 -5.77 20.52 -10.38
C THR A 344 -7.11 20.14 -9.76
N GLU A 345 -7.23 20.20 -8.44
CA GLU A 345 -8.52 19.95 -7.76
C GLU A 345 -9.61 20.90 -8.25
N GLN A 346 -9.31 22.19 -8.35
CA GLN A 346 -10.27 23.17 -8.87
C GLN A 346 -10.63 22.95 -10.34
N ALA A 347 -9.64 22.57 -11.17
CA ALA A 347 -9.90 22.23 -12.57
C ALA A 347 -10.83 21.01 -12.68
N LEU A 348 -10.52 19.92 -11.96
CA LEU A 348 -11.38 18.72 -11.90
C LEU A 348 -12.82 19.07 -11.46
N ALA A 349 -12.96 19.93 -10.44
CA ALA A 349 -14.26 20.39 -9.98
C ALA A 349 -15.03 21.18 -11.06
N GLN A 350 -14.36 22.06 -11.83
CA GLN A 350 -14.98 22.78 -12.95
C GLN A 350 -15.49 21.83 -14.06
N TYR A 351 -14.75 20.72 -14.27
CA TYR A 351 -15.16 19.64 -15.18
C TYR A 351 -16.11 18.62 -14.54
N LYS A 352 -16.62 18.90 -13.33
CA LYS A 352 -17.54 18.03 -12.57
C LYS A 352 -17.00 16.63 -12.32
N LYS A 353 -15.70 16.51 -12.03
CA LYS A 353 -15.06 15.26 -11.70
C LYS A 353 -15.02 15.08 -10.18
N PRO A 354 -15.42 13.90 -9.64
CA PRO A 354 -15.43 13.69 -8.20
C PRO A 354 -14.01 13.55 -7.63
N VAL A 355 -13.74 14.28 -6.55
CA VAL A 355 -12.44 14.31 -5.87
C VAL A 355 -12.63 14.04 -4.38
N ALA A 356 -11.86 13.09 -3.84
CA ALA A 356 -11.65 12.89 -2.42
C ALA A 356 -10.25 13.40 -2.06
N ASN A 357 -10.13 14.24 -1.05
CA ASN A 357 -8.84 14.72 -0.57
C ASN A 357 -8.45 14.07 0.74
N ILE A 358 -7.26 13.49 0.78
CA ILE A 358 -6.60 13.02 2.00
C ILE A 358 -5.45 13.99 2.30
N VAL A 359 -5.43 14.54 3.50
CA VAL A 359 -4.38 15.46 3.93
C VAL A 359 -3.64 14.86 5.12
N ILE A 360 -2.32 14.70 4.97
CA ILE A 360 -1.43 14.27 6.05
C ILE A 360 -0.49 15.42 6.46
N PRO A 361 -0.14 15.54 7.75
CA PRO A 361 0.73 16.64 8.19
C PRO A 361 2.14 16.53 7.61
N GLU A 362 2.69 15.32 7.49
CA GLU A 362 4.03 15.04 6.95
C GLU A 362 4.16 13.56 6.58
N VAL A 363 5.18 13.21 5.78
CA VAL A 363 5.49 11.81 5.47
C VAL A 363 6.44 11.25 6.53
N ASN A 364 5.87 10.55 7.50
CA ASN A 364 6.60 9.84 8.56
C ASN A 364 5.98 8.45 8.82
N ALA A 365 6.64 7.65 9.67
CA ALA A 365 6.20 6.28 9.96
C ALA A 365 4.77 6.24 10.54
N ARG A 366 4.43 7.16 11.45
CA ARG A 366 3.10 7.21 12.09
C ARG A 366 1.99 7.52 11.08
N GLU A 367 2.18 8.53 10.22
CA GLU A 367 1.18 8.88 9.20
C GLU A 367 1.09 7.80 8.11
N LEU A 368 2.20 7.16 7.75
CA LEU A 368 2.18 6.03 6.82
C LEU A 368 1.41 4.82 7.40
N GLY A 369 1.61 4.53 8.69
CA GLY A 369 0.84 3.50 9.39
C GLY A 369 -0.67 3.79 9.41
N LYS A 370 -1.07 5.08 9.60
CA LYS A 370 -2.46 5.51 9.48
C LYS A 370 -3.01 5.27 8.07
N LEU A 371 -2.25 5.61 7.03
CA LEU A 371 -2.67 5.42 5.64
C LEU A 371 -2.89 3.95 5.30
N PHE A 372 -1.97 3.06 5.71
CA PHE A 372 -2.15 1.62 5.50
C PHE A 372 -3.44 1.13 6.15
N MET A 373 -3.62 1.36 7.42
CA MET A 373 -4.80 0.92 8.16
C MET A 373 -6.09 1.57 7.63
N PHE A 374 -6.04 2.85 7.22
CA PHE A 374 -7.17 3.56 6.64
C PHE A 374 -7.68 2.88 5.37
N PHE A 375 -6.77 2.56 4.44
CA PHE A 375 -7.17 1.92 3.19
C PHE A 375 -7.57 0.46 3.41
N GLU A 376 -6.88 -0.30 4.26
CA GLU A 376 -7.29 -1.67 4.61
C GLU A 376 -8.70 -1.71 5.20
N ALA A 377 -9.01 -0.81 6.13
CA ALA A 377 -10.32 -0.67 6.76
C ALA A 377 -11.39 -0.19 5.76
N SER A 378 -11.07 0.78 4.91
CA SER A 378 -11.98 1.26 3.86
C SER A 378 -12.36 0.14 2.88
N ILE A 379 -11.40 -0.70 2.49
CA ILE A 379 -11.65 -1.83 1.59
C ILE A 379 -12.48 -2.92 2.31
N ALA A 380 -12.30 -3.14 3.61
CA ALA A 380 -13.14 -4.04 4.38
C ALA A 380 -14.62 -3.59 4.33
N PHE A 381 -14.91 -2.32 4.58
CA PHE A 381 -16.26 -1.77 4.45
C PHE A 381 -16.77 -1.82 3.02
N LEU A 382 -15.94 -1.55 2.03
CA LEU A 382 -16.35 -1.61 0.63
C LEU A 382 -16.78 -3.03 0.22
N GLY A 383 -16.11 -4.06 0.75
CA GLY A 383 -16.53 -5.45 0.61
C GLY A 383 -17.93 -5.71 1.18
N GLU A 384 -18.25 -5.15 2.34
CA GLU A 384 -19.59 -5.25 2.93
C GLU A 384 -20.64 -4.52 2.08
N PHE A 385 -20.33 -3.31 1.57
CA PHE A 385 -21.22 -2.60 0.66
C PHE A 385 -21.55 -3.41 -0.60
N TYR A 386 -20.57 -4.10 -1.18
CA TYR A 386 -20.77 -4.97 -2.33
C TYR A 386 -21.34 -6.34 -1.99
N ASN A 387 -21.45 -6.68 -0.70
CA ASN A 387 -21.82 -8.01 -0.22
C ASN A 387 -20.93 -9.12 -0.85
N ILE A 388 -19.63 -8.95 -0.74
CA ILE A 388 -18.61 -9.90 -1.20
C ILE A 388 -17.57 -10.15 -0.10
N ASP A 389 -16.86 -11.28 -0.19
CA ASP A 389 -15.70 -11.52 0.67
C ASP A 389 -14.47 -10.77 0.14
N ALA A 390 -14.11 -9.67 0.80
CA ALA A 390 -12.94 -8.84 0.44
C ALA A 390 -11.60 -9.53 0.74
N PHE A 391 -11.56 -10.68 1.42
CA PHE A 391 -10.34 -11.28 1.98
C PHE A 391 -9.84 -12.52 1.24
N ASN A 392 -10.63 -13.10 0.35
CA ASN A 392 -10.24 -14.18 -0.55
C ASN A 392 -9.91 -13.67 -1.97
N GLN A 393 -9.41 -14.52 -2.86
CA GLN A 393 -9.10 -14.21 -4.25
C GLN A 393 -9.24 -15.45 -5.17
N PRO A 394 -10.46 -16.00 -5.36
CA PRO A 394 -10.64 -17.23 -6.13
C PRO A 394 -10.26 -17.10 -7.61
N GLY A 395 -10.33 -15.89 -8.17
CA GLY A 395 -10.07 -15.64 -9.59
C GLY A 395 -8.63 -15.91 -10.04
N VAL A 396 -7.66 -15.95 -9.12
CA VAL A 396 -6.24 -16.19 -9.47
C VAL A 396 -5.87 -17.69 -9.49
N GLU A 397 -6.72 -18.58 -8.99
CA GLU A 397 -6.38 -20.02 -8.85
C GLU A 397 -6.29 -20.74 -10.19
N LEU A 398 -7.10 -20.34 -11.16
CA LEU A 398 -7.07 -20.94 -12.51
C LEU A 398 -5.68 -20.75 -13.17
N SER A 399 -5.15 -19.54 -13.18
CA SER A 399 -3.85 -19.25 -13.80
C SER A 399 -2.71 -20.00 -13.11
N LYS A 400 -2.74 -20.12 -11.77
CA LYS A 400 -1.73 -20.89 -11.02
C LYS A 400 -1.75 -22.38 -11.40
N ASN A 401 -2.95 -22.97 -11.53
CA ASN A 401 -3.12 -24.36 -11.90
C ASN A 401 -2.63 -24.62 -13.33
N LEU A 402 -2.96 -23.72 -14.28
CA LEU A 402 -2.49 -23.80 -15.66
C LEU A 402 -0.96 -23.65 -15.76
N THR A 403 -0.36 -22.75 -15.00
CA THR A 403 1.10 -22.60 -14.95
C THR A 403 1.76 -23.92 -14.52
N LYS A 404 1.26 -24.54 -13.47
CA LYS A 404 1.78 -25.84 -13.01
C LYS A 404 1.59 -26.93 -14.08
N GLU A 405 0.42 -26.97 -14.71
CA GLU A 405 0.12 -27.93 -15.77
C GLU A 405 1.09 -27.81 -16.94
N PHE A 406 1.33 -26.57 -17.42
CA PHE A 406 2.22 -26.35 -18.56
C PHE A 406 3.67 -26.74 -18.24
N LEU A 407 4.15 -26.39 -17.04
CA LEU A 407 5.51 -26.75 -16.61
C LEU A 407 5.71 -28.26 -16.39
N THR A 408 4.65 -29.01 -16.09
CA THR A 408 4.75 -30.46 -15.89
C THR A 408 4.58 -31.28 -17.17
N LYS A 409 4.08 -30.69 -18.25
CA LYS A 409 3.90 -31.32 -19.56
C LYS A 409 5.05 -31.02 -20.55
N SER A 410 5.91 -30.05 -20.21
CA SER A 410 7.13 -29.73 -20.92
C SER A 410 8.31 -30.58 -20.43
#